data_45c325f015340c5b229af76dddfe60e5
#
_entry.id   45c325f015340c5b229af76dddfe60e5
#
_cell.length_a   1.000
_cell.length_b   1.000
_cell.length_c   1.000
_cell.angle_alpha   90.00
_cell.angle_beta   90.00
_cell.angle_gamma   90.00
#
_symmetry.space_group_name_H-M   'P 1'
#
loop_
_entity.id
_entity.type
_entity.pdbx_description
1 polymer ?
#
loop_
_entity_poly.entity_id
_entity_poly.type
_entity_poly.pdbx_seq_one_letter_code
_entity_poly.pdbx_strand_id
1 'polypeptide(L)'
;GKRNRLFSHTSAMIVLSIGALISPFVSDSSLFSKNNTQVLAQEVLGTTNSIVTDDIFQTEESEKPRDKIITYTVQNGDTISTIAKKFAVTEDTIKWQNNLKNDRITAGDQLEILPVAGVAHKVKRGENVNSIADKYQSNAQAIVDFPFNDFANPQTFTLVEGQIVIVPDGIKPEERATGPSIVRKKFIATGPVSVTGAGF
;
A
#
# COMPACT_ATOMS: atom_id res chain seq x y z
N GLY A 1 -30.59 1.93 -52.45
CA GLY A 1 -31.06 2.09 -51.06
C GLY A 1 -32.22 1.18 -50.65
N LYS A 2 -32.75 0.27 -51.54
CA LYS A 2 -33.92 -0.60 -51.23
C LYS A 2 -33.54 -2.02 -50.73
N ARG A 3 -32.29 -2.43 -50.86
CA ARG A 3 -31.86 -3.81 -50.51
C ARG A 3 -31.56 -4.02 -49.00
N ASN A 4 -31.23 -2.98 -48.26
CA ASN A 4 -30.85 -3.11 -46.86
C ASN A 4 -32.03 -3.18 -45.85
N ARG A 5 -33.23 -2.82 -46.29
CA ARG A 5 -34.42 -2.85 -45.43
C ARG A 5 -35.05 -4.26 -45.31
N LEU A 6 -34.84 -5.14 -46.30
CA LEU A 6 -35.36 -6.50 -46.27
C LEU A 6 -34.56 -7.42 -45.34
N PHE A 7 -33.25 -7.21 -45.23
CA PHE A 7 -32.41 -8.01 -44.33
C PHE A 7 -32.62 -7.69 -42.83
N SER A 8 -33.00 -6.46 -42.52
CA SER A 8 -33.25 -6.03 -41.16
C SER A 8 -34.46 -6.73 -40.51
N HIS A 9 -35.53 -6.89 -41.27
CA HIS A 9 -36.78 -7.50 -40.77
C HIS A 9 -36.68 -9.04 -40.66
N THR A 10 -35.96 -9.69 -41.60
CA THR A 10 -35.76 -11.15 -41.52
C THR A 10 -34.84 -11.53 -40.40
N SER A 11 -33.81 -10.74 -40.12
CA SER A 11 -32.87 -10.92 -38.99
C SER A 11 -33.57 -10.81 -37.62
N ALA A 12 -34.45 -9.83 -37.46
CA ALA A 12 -35.22 -9.62 -36.25
C ALA A 12 -36.20 -10.77 -35.95
N MET A 13 -36.86 -11.28 -37.00
CA MET A 13 -37.80 -12.39 -36.86
C MET A 13 -37.10 -13.71 -36.48
N ILE A 14 -35.89 -13.96 -37.03
CA ILE A 14 -35.10 -15.17 -36.67
C ILE A 14 -34.66 -15.12 -35.22
N VAL A 15 -34.24 -13.96 -34.72
CA VAL A 15 -33.81 -13.81 -33.33
C VAL A 15 -34.98 -14.02 -32.36
N LEU A 16 -36.15 -13.52 -32.68
CA LEU A 16 -37.37 -13.71 -31.86
C LEU A 16 -37.82 -15.15 -31.85
N SER A 17 -37.75 -15.87 -33.00
CA SER A 17 -38.13 -17.26 -33.07
C SER A 17 -37.20 -18.20 -32.32
N ILE A 18 -35.88 -17.90 -32.31
CA ILE A 18 -34.92 -18.66 -31.54
C ILE A 18 -35.09 -18.42 -30.04
N GLY A 19 -35.35 -17.17 -29.63
CA GLY A 19 -35.65 -16.81 -28.23
C GLY A 19 -36.86 -17.54 -27.67
N ALA A 20 -37.91 -17.69 -28.47
CA ALA A 20 -39.15 -18.38 -28.05
C ALA A 20 -38.94 -19.90 -27.90
N LEU A 21 -38.03 -20.51 -28.64
CA LEU A 21 -37.70 -21.94 -28.56
C LEU A 21 -36.82 -22.31 -27.37
N ILE A 22 -36.01 -21.34 -26.87
CA ILE A 22 -35.07 -21.59 -25.76
C ILE A 22 -35.72 -21.28 -24.41
N SER A 23 -36.76 -20.44 -24.37
CA SER A 23 -37.40 -20.00 -23.13
C SER A 23 -37.90 -21.12 -22.23
N PRO A 24 -38.56 -22.19 -22.73
CA PRO A 24 -39.01 -23.30 -21.87
C PRO A 24 -37.86 -24.16 -21.36
N PHE A 25 -36.71 -24.19 -22.07
CA PHE A 25 -35.57 -25.03 -21.69
C PHE A 25 -34.78 -24.42 -20.52
N VAL A 26 -34.72 -23.09 -20.42
CA VAL A 26 -33.98 -22.41 -19.33
C VAL A 26 -34.80 -22.37 -18.04
N SER A 27 -36.14 -22.38 -18.13
CA SER A 27 -37.03 -22.33 -16.96
C SER A 27 -37.05 -23.61 -16.14
N ASP A 28 -36.67 -24.74 -16.75
CA ASP A 28 -36.79 -26.07 -16.12
C ASP A 28 -35.42 -26.70 -15.81
N SER A 29 -34.34 -25.95 -15.99
CA SER A 29 -33.02 -26.42 -15.61
C SER A 29 -32.85 -26.30 -14.11
N SER A 30 -33.03 -27.39 -13.40
CA SER A 30 -32.73 -27.60 -11.98
C SER A 30 -31.22 -27.40 -11.62
N LEU A 31 -30.44 -26.89 -12.58
CA LEU A 31 -29.02 -26.58 -12.40
C LEU A 31 -28.77 -25.36 -11.48
N PHE A 32 -29.80 -24.56 -11.19
CA PHE A 32 -29.72 -23.46 -10.23
C PHE A 32 -30.55 -23.64 -8.99
N SER A 33 -31.02 -24.90 -8.74
CA SER A 33 -31.68 -25.21 -7.48
C SER A 33 -30.65 -25.14 -6.36
N LYS A 34 -30.82 -24.16 -5.49
CA LYS A 34 -30.16 -24.08 -4.19
C LYS A 34 -30.32 -25.46 -3.52
N ASN A 35 -29.22 -26.07 -3.18
CA ASN A 35 -29.16 -27.24 -2.33
C ASN A 35 -29.73 -26.87 -0.94
N ASN A 36 -31.07 -26.91 -0.82
CA ASN A 36 -31.68 -27.08 0.47
C ASN A 36 -31.53 -28.56 0.83
N THR A 37 -30.39 -28.91 1.36
CA THR A 37 -30.24 -30.15 2.10
C THR A 37 -31.05 -30.00 3.38
N GLN A 38 -32.31 -30.36 3.35
CA GLN A 38 -33.04 -30.69 4.56
C GLN A 38 -32.38 -31.95 5.12
N VAL A 39 -31.48 -31.78 6.04
CA VAL A 39 -31.01 -32.83 6.90
C VAL A 39 -32.18 -33.16 7.82
N LEU A 40 -32.77 -34.34 7.61
CA LEU A 40 -33.75 -34.93 8.54
C LEU A 40 -33.13 -34.93 9.93
N ALA A 41 -33.69 -34.12 10.81
CA ALA A 41 -33.35 -34.11 12.21
C ALA A 41 -33.77 -35.46 12.80
N GLN A 42 -32.82 -36.35 12.98
CA GLN A 42 -32.99 -37.51 13.86
C GLN A 42 -32.62 -37.02 15.26
N GLU A 43 -33.64 -36.97 16.06
CA GLU A 43 -33.61 -36.66 17.47
C GLU A 43 -32.65 -37.63 18.20
N VAL A 44 -31.50 -37.09 18.64
CA VAL A 44 -30.68 -37.72 19.67
C VAL A 44 -30.67 -36.80 20.86
N LEU A 45 -31.45 -37.20 21.85
CA LEU A 45 -31.50 -36.60 23.18
C LEU A 45 -30.11 -36.74 23.83
N GLY A 46 -29.52 -35.62 24.23
CA GLY A 46 -28.47 -35.68 25.23
C GLY A 46 -27.30 -34.72 24.99
N THR A 47 -27.20 -33.78 25.89
CA THR A 47 -26.05 -32.98 26.29
C THR A 47 -25.86 -31.64 25.53
N THR A 48 -26.35 -30.62 26.20
CA THR A 48 -26.07 -29.22 25.97
C THR A 48 -24.56 -28.93 26.04
N ASN A 49 -23.93 -28.80 24.88
CA ASN A 49 -22.77 -27.95 24.72
C ASN A 49 -23.10 -27.02 23.56
N SER A 50 -23.58 -25.83 23.89
CA SER A 50 -23.66 -24.74 22.95
C SER A 50 -22.24 -24.37 22.58
N ILE A 51 -21.73 -25.02 21.51
CA ILE A 51 -20.54 -24.49 20.82
C ILE A 51 -21.02 -23.21 20.16
N VAL A 52 -20.64 -22.11 20.73
CA VAL A 52 -20.77 -20.79 20.12
C VAL A 52 -19.90 -20.82 18.87
N THR A 53 -20.52 -21.13 17.72
CA THR A 53 -19.88 -21.11 16.39
C THR A 53 -20.03 -19.75 15.73
N ASP A 54 -20.02 -18.67 16.51
CA ASP A 54 -20.31 -17.35 15.98
C ASP A 54 -19.07 -16.57 15.50
N ASP A 55 -17.88 -17.19 15.45
CA ASP A 55 -16.70 -16.37 15.14
C ASP A 55 -15.64 -17.02 14.24
N ILE A 56 -15.95 -18.10 13.51
CA ILE A 56 -14.93 -18.81 12.73
C ILE A 56 -14.88 -18.36 11.25
N PHE A 57 -15.83 -17.59 10.78
CA PHE A 57 -15.88 -17.08 9.41
C PHE A 57 -16.08 -15.55 9.35
N GLN A 58 -15.40 -14.80 10.21
CA GLN A 58 -15.11 -13.43 9.84
C GLN A 58 -14.07 -13.53 8.72
N THR A 59 -14.57 -13.59 7.50
CA THR A 59 -13.77 -13.25 6.33
C THR A 59 -13.39 -11.80 6.56
N GLU A 60 -12.18 -11.57 7.07
CA GLU A 60 -11.58 -10.24 7.00
C GLU A 60 -11.65 -9.87 5.53
N GLU A 61 -12.45 -8.87 5.20
CA GLU A 61 -12.43 -8.30 3.87
C GLU A 61 -10.97 -7.94 3.61
N SER A 62 -10.32 -8.72 2.75
CA SER A 62 -9.00 -8.40 2.25
C SER A 62 -9.15 -7.04 1.58
N GLU A 63 -8.87 -5.97 2.33
CA GLU A 63 -8.85 -4.62 1.79
C GLU A 63 -7.87 -4.66 0.61
N LYS A 64 -8.40 -4.47 -0.59
CA LYS A 64 -7.58 -4.36 -1.79
C LYS A 64 -6.47 -3.36 -1.48
N PRO A 65 -5.20 -3.70 -1.74
CA PRO A 65 -4.12 -2.77 -1.51
C PRO A 65 -4.47 -1.44 -2.19
N ARG A 66 -4.38 -0.36 -1.44
CA ARG A 66 -4.67 0.98 -1.98
C ARG A 66 -3.68 1.28 -3.09
N ASP A 67 -4.20 1.87 -4.16
CA ASP A 67 -3.43 2.18 -5.37
C ASP A 67 -2.69 3.52 -5.31
N LYS A 68 -2.96 4.34 -4.30
CA LYS A 68 -2.42 5.70 -4.19
C LYS A 68 -2.35 6.19 -2.75
N ILE A 69 -1.61 7.27 -2.58
CA ILE A 69 -1.63 8.07 -1.36
C ILE A 69 -3.00 8.72 -1.22
N ILE A 70 -3.61 8.59 -0.05
CA ILE A 70 -4.91 9.20 0.25
C ILE A 70 -4.77 10.26 1.32
N THR A 71 -5.67 11.24 1.33
CA THR A 71 -5.77 12.23 2.41
C THR A 71 -6.85 11.78 3.39
N TYR A 72 -6.49 11.63 4.65
CA TYR A 72 -7.40 11.31 5.74
C TYR A 72 -7.57 12.51 6.66
N THR A 73 -8.82 12.87 6.98
CA THR A 73 -9.12 13.91 7.96
C THR A 73 -9.29 13.27 9.34
N VAL A 74 -8.44 13.67 10.28
CA VAL A 74 -8.42 13.18 11.66
C VAL A 74 -9.77 13.46 12.34
N GLN A 75 -10.35 12.44 12.94
CA GLN A 75 -11.62 12.50 13.65
C GLN A 75 -11.41 12.64 15.16
N ASN A 76 -12.47 13.05 15.88
CA ASN A 76 -12.42 13.12 17.33
C ASN A 76 -12.14 11.72 17.93
N GLY A 77 -11.11 11.63 18.76
CA GLY A 77 -10.69 10.38 19.40
C GLY A 77 -9.66 9.58 18.61
N ASP A 78 -9.31 10.02 17.40
CA ASP A 78 -8.21 9.38 16.64
C ASP A 78 -6.86 9.61 17.32
N THR A 79 -6.02 8.61 17.21
CA THR A 79 -4.59 8.65 17.52
C THR A 79 -3.80 8.14 16.32
N ILE A 80 -2.51 8.47 16.23
CA ILE A 80 -1.67 7.94 15.16
C ILE A 80 -1.71 6.40 15.14
N SER A 81 -1.74 5.77 16.33
CA SER A 81 -1.82 4.32 16.45
C SER A 81 -3.12 3.73 15.91
N THR A 82 -4.27 4.35 16.21
CA THR A 82 -5.57 3.88 15.68
C THR A 82 -5.67 4.08 14.17
N ILE A 83 -5.14 5.20 13.65
CA ILE A 83 -5.09 5.47 12.21
C ILE A 83 -4.14 4.48 11.52
N ALA A 84 -2.96 4.20 12.09
CA ALA A 84 -2.01 3.24 11.55
C ALA A 84 -2.62 1.84 11.41
N LYS A 85 -3.33 1.37 12.45
CA LYS A 85 -4.06 0.09 12.41
C LYS A 85 -5.17 0.10 11.37
N LYS A 86 -5.98 1.18 11.33
CA LYS A 86 -7.08 1.33 10.36
C LYS A 86 -6.61 1.23 8.92
N PHE A 87 -5.42 1.74 8.62
CA PHE A 87 -4.89 1.79 7.26
C PHE A 87 -3.79 0.75 7.00
N ALA A 88 -3.54 -0.17 7.92
CA ALA A 88 -2.52 -1.22 7.81
C ALA A 88 -1.12 -0.67 7.45
N VAL A 89 -0.74 0.46 8.07
CA VAL A 89 0.59 1.07 7.94
C VAL A 89 1.22 1.24 9.33
N THR A 90 2.51 1.56 9.39
CA THR A 90 3.17 1.85 10.66
C THR A 90 2.92 3.29 11.10
N GLU A 91 3.00 3.55 12.41
CA GLU A 91 2.93 4.91 12.96
C GLU A 91 4.03 5.80 12.38
N ASP A 92 5.22 5.23 12.21
CA ASP A 92 6.36 5.93 11.63
C ASP A 92 6.13 6.30 10.17
N THR A 93 5.50 5.43 9.37
CA THR A 93 5.08 5.75 8.00
C THR A 93 4.22 7.02 7.97
N ILE A 94 3.22 7.11 8.87
CA ILE A 94 2.35 8.30 8.95
C ILE A 94 3.16 9.52 9.37
N LYS A 95 4.01 9.39 10.38
CA LYS A 95 4.86 10.49 10.87
C LYS A 95 5.81 10.98 9.79
N TRP A 96 6.48 10.07 9.09
CA TRP A 96 7.43 10.44 8.04
C TRP A 96 6.77 11.13 6.85
N GLN A 97 5.62 10.62 6.41
CA GLN A 97 4.89 11.20 5.28
C GLN A 97 4.40 12.61 5.59
N ASN A 98 3.94 12.84 6.81
CA ASN A 98 3.37 14.12 7.23
C ASN A 98 4.37 15.03 7.97
N ASN A 99 5.65 14.65 8.03
CA ASN A 99 6.70 15.39 8.75
C ASN A 99 6.37 15.68 10.22
N LEU A 100 5.65 14.76 10.87
CA LEU A 100 5.30 14.88 12.28
C LEU A 100 6.50 14.53 13.16
N LYS A 101 6.81 15.39 14.12
CA LYS A 101 7.91 15.19 15.08
C LYS A 101 7.49 14.38 16.30
N ASN A 102 6.21 14.26 16.55
CA ASN A 102 5.63 13.54 17.68
C ASN A 102 4.24 13.00 17.29
N ASP A 103 3.59 12.29 18.19
CA ASP A 103 2.31 11.63 17.96
C ASP A 103 1.09 12.55 18.17
N ARG A 104 1.29 13.86 18.26
CA ARG A 104 0.20 14.83 18.47
C ARG A 104 -0.48 15.14 17.15
N ILE A 105 -1.76 14.83 17.08
CA ILE A 105 -2.67 15.18 16.00
C ILE A 105 -3.93 15.80 16.59
N THR A 106 -4.62 16.60 15.82
CA THR A 106 -5.84 17.27 16.23
C THR A 106 -6.98 16.92 15.27
N ALA A 107 -8.19 16.76 15.80
CA ALA A 107 -9.34 16.57 14.94
C ALA A 107 -9.47 17.70 13.91
N GLY A 108 -9.62 17.34 12.65
CA GLY A 108 -9.61 18.26 11.50
C GLY A 108 -8.28 18.33 10.77
N ASP A 109 -7.16 17.83 11.33
CA ASP A 109 -5.90 17.74 10.61
C ASP A 109 -6.04 16.81 9.39
N GLN A 110 -5.34 17.14 8.31
CA GLN A 110 -5.27 16.31 7.12
C GLN A 110 -3.95 15.56 7.09
N LEU A 111 -4.04 14.23 7.05
CA LEU A 111 -2.88 13.34 6.99
C LEU A 111 -2.84 12.62 5.65
N GLU A 112 -1.69 12.64 5.00
CA GLU A 112 -1.41 11.79 3.86
C GLU A 112 -1.05 10.38 4.34
N ILE A 113 -1.79 9.38 3.84
CA ILE A 113 -1.61 7.98 4.20
C ILE A 113 -1.11 7.22 2.98
N LEU A 114 0.02 6.56 3.13
CA LEU A 114 0.60 5.71 2.08
C LEU A 114 -0.22 4.44 1.87
N PRO A 115 -0.15 3.84 0.66
CA PRO A 115 -0.83 2.57 0.37
C PRO A 115 -0.30 1.38 1.16
N VAL A 116 0.96 1.42 1.57
CA VAL A 116 1.65 0.39 2.38
C VAL A 116 2.57 1.04 3.41
N ALA A 117 3.01 0.23 4.38
CA ALA A 117 4.08 0.65 5.30
C ALA A 117 5.37 0.93 4.52
N GLY A 118 6.05 2.02 4.85
CA GLY A 118 7.29 2.42 4.18
C GLY A 118 7.42 3.94 3.99
N VAL A 119 8.06 4.35 2.91
CA VAL A 119 8.39 5.75 2.63
C VAL A 119 8.02 6.11 1.19
N ALA A 120 7.40 7.28 0.98
CA ALA A 120 7.31 7.88 -0.35
C ALA A 120 8.56 8.73 -0.61
N HIS A 121 9.29 8.42 -1.68
CA HIS A 121 10.49 9.10 -2.07
C HIS A 121 10.31 9.87 -3.36
N LYS A 122 10.68 11.15 -3.37
CA LYS A 122 10.76 11.95 -4.59
C LYS A 122 12.14 11.76 -5.20
N VAL A 123 12.17 11.15 -6.39
CA VAL A 123 13.39 10.80 -7.12
C VAL A 123 14.20 12.04 -7.45
N LYS A 124 15.49 12.00 -7.12
CA LYS A 124 16.46 13.05 -7.46
C LYS A 124 17.26 12.64 -8.70
N ARG A 125 17.88 13.63 -9.33
CA ARG A 125 18.71 13.39 -10.50
C ARG A 125 19.83 12.39 -10.21
N GLY A 126 19.88 11.33 -11.03
CA GLY A 126 20.90 10.28 -10.93
C GLY A 126 20.63 9.19 -9.91
N GLU A 127 19.52 9.25 -9.17
CA GLU A 127 19.09 8.13 -8.31
C GLU A 127 18.52 7.00 -9.16
N ASN A 128 18.71 5.77 -8.70
CA ASN A 128 18.14 4.56 -9.24
C ASN A 128 17.51 3.72 -8.14
N VAL A 129 16.78 2.67 -8.51
CA VAL A 129 16.07 1.81 -7.56
C VAL A 129 16.99 1.28 -6.45
N ASN A 130 18.21 0.83 -6.81
CA ASN A 130 19.15 0.29 -5.83
C ASN A 130 19.62 1.37 -4.84
N SER A 131 19.98 2.57 -5.33
CA SER A 131 20.41 3.66 -4.47
C SER A 131 19.30 4.14 -3.52
N ILE A 132 18.05 4.07 -3.96
CA ILE A 132 16.88 4.40 -3.13
C ILE A 132 16.65 3.29 -2.10
N ALA A 133 16.72 2.02 -2.50
CA ALA A 133 16.61 0.88 -1.60
C ALA A 133 17.66 0.94 -0.48
N ASP A 134 18.92 1.16 -0.83
CA ASP A 134 20.03 1.29 0.13
C ASP A 134 19.80 2.45 1.10
N LYS A 135 19.33 3.58 0.59
CA LYS A 135 19.05 4.79 1.39
C LYS A 135 18.00 4.56 2.47
N TYR A 136 16.97 3.79 2.16
CA TYR A 136 15.84 3.51 3.06
C TYR A 136 15.91 2.12 3.70
N GLN A 137 17.03 1.41 3.54
CA GLN A 137 17.23 0.05 4.08
C GLN A 137 16.11 -0.91 3.66
N SER A 138 15.63 -0.77 2.44
CA SER A 138 14.57 -1.56 1.85
C SER A 138 15.13 -2.52 0.79
N ASN A 139 14.29 -3.43 0.33
CA ASN A 139 14.62 -4.32 -0.78
C ASN A 139 14.31 -3.65 -2.12
N ALA A 140 15.32 -3.59 -3.01
CA ALA A 140 15.15 -3.04 -4.36
C ALA A 140 14.05 -3.77 -5.16
N GLN A 141 13.93 -5.10 -4.98
CA GLN A 141 12.90 -5.88 -5.63
C GLN A 141 11.50 -5.51 -5.15
N ALA A 142 11.33 -5.22 -3.85
CA ALA A 142 10.05 -4.78 -3.31
C ALA A 142 9.58 -3.43 -3.92
N ILE A 143 10.54 -2.55 -4.26
CA ILE A 143 10.24 -1.30 -4.96
C ILE A 143 9.79 -1.58 -6.39
N VAL A 144 10.45 -2.51 -7.08
CA VAL A 144 10.15 -2.89 -8.46
C VAL A 144 8.80 -3.61 -8.56
N ASP A 145 8.55 -4.53 -7.64
CA ASP A 145 7.34 -5.36 -7.63
C ASP A 145 6.12 -4.60 -7.10
N PHE A 146 6.32 -3.40 -6.54
CA PHE A 146 5.20 -2.62 -6.05
C PHE A 146 4.34 -2.11 -7.21
N PRO A 147 3.07 -2.55 -7.34
CA PRO A 147 2.28 -2.41 -8.56
C PRO A 147 1.94 -0.96 -8.92
N PHE A 148 2.13 -0.03 -8.00
CA PHE A 148 1.80 1.38 -8.20
C PHE A 148 3.04 2.27 -8.36
N ASN A 149 4.22 1.65 -8.53
CA ASN A 149 5.42 2.36 -8.96
C ASN A 149 5.52 2.30 -10.48
N ASP A 150 5.57 3.46 -11.11
CA ASP A 150 5.77 3.56 -12.55
C ASP A 150 7.26 3.65 -12.88
N PHE A 151 7.65 3.04 -14.01
CA PHE A 151 9.02 3.09 -14.51
C PHE A 151 9.02 3.57 -15.97
N ALA A 152 9.89 4.51 -16.29
CA ALA A 152 10.03 5.02 -17.65
C ALA A 152 10.45 3.91 -18.63
N ASN A 153 11.19 2.90 -18.15
CA ASN A 153 11.52 1.71 -18.88
C ASN A 153 11.34 0.48 -17.96
N PRO A 154 10.36 -0.40 -18.26
CA PRO A 154 10.10 -1.58 -17.44
C PRO A 154 11.22 -2.63 -17.44
N GLN A 155 12.08 -2.68 -18.46
CA GLN A 155 13.18 -3.63 -18.51
C GLN A 155 14.38 -3.20 -17.67
N THR A 156 14.59 -1.91 -17.52
CA THR A 156 15.73 -1.33 -16.78
C THR A 156 15.33 -0.64 -15.49
N PHE A 157 14.03 -0.57 -15.19
CA PHE A 157 13.43 0.10 -14.03
C PHE A 157 13.93 1.53 -13.88
N THR A 158 14.04 2.24 -15.01
CA THR A 158 14.52 3.64 -15.02
C THR A 158 13.49 4.56 -14.41
N LEU A 159 13.94 5.39 -13.46
CA LEU A 159 13.13 6.38 -12.78
C LEU A 159 13.25 7.77 -13.44
N VAL A 160 12.21 8.58 -13.30
CA VAL A 160 12.18 9.96 -13.77
C VAL A 160 12.45 10.92 -12.61
N GLU A 161 13.28 11.93 -12.80
CA GLU A 161 13.52 12.98 -11.80
C GLU A 161 12.20 13.67 -11.41
N GLY A 162 11.97 13.80 -10.11
CA GLY A 162 10.76 14.42 -9.56
C GLY A 162 9.58 13.46 -9.37
N GLN A 163 9.63 12.25 -9.90
CA GLN A 163 8.66 11.20 -9.70
C GLN A 163 8.60 10.80 -8.22
N ILE A 164 7.41 10.39 -7.75
CA ILE A 164 7.25 9.78 -6.43
C ILE A 164 7.29 8.27 -6.59
N VAL A 165 8.14 7.61 -5.80
CA VAL A 165 8.28 6.16 -5.71
C VAL A 165 7.96 5.73 -4.30
N ILE A 166 7.10 4.74 -4.15
CA ILE A 166 6.82 4.11 -2.86
C ILE A 166 7.92 3.08 -2.59
N VAL A 167 8.49 3.15 -1.41
CA VAL A 167 9.53 2.24 -0.92
C VAL A 167 8.91 1.38 0.18
N PRO A 168 8.37 0.19 -0.15
CA PRO A 168 7.75 -0.70 0.84
C PRO A 168 8.77 -1.07 1.93
N ASP A 169 8.31 -1.10 3.17
CA ASP A 169 9.10 -1.42 4.36
C ASP A 169 10.37 -0.54 4.54
N GLY A 170 10.46 0.56 3.79
CA GLY A 170 11.57 1.49 3.90
C GLY A 170 11.55 2.24 5.23
N ILE A 171 12.74 2.47 5.78
CA ILE A 171 12.96 3.21 7.01
C ILE A 171 13.57 4.57 6.64
N LYS A 172 12.93 5.67 7.06
CA LYS A 172 13.48 7.00 6.82
C LYS A 172 14.74 7.18 7.70
N PRO A 173 15.92 7.44 7.09
CA PRO A 173 17.11 7.72 7.86
C PRO A 173 16.88 8.91 8.81
N GLU A 174 17.28 8.78 10.07
CA GLU A 174 17.30 9.94 10.96
C GLU A 174 18.22 11.00 10.36
N GLU A 175 17.65 12.17 10.08
CA GLU A 175 18.47 13.35 9.77
C GLU A 175 19.28 13.67 11.03
N ARG A 176 20.53 13.16 11.06
CA ARG A 176 21.47 13.64 12.06
C ARG A 176 21.52 15.14 11.89
N ALA A 177 21.03 15.88 12.89
CA ALA A 177 21.21 17.31 12.95
C ALA A 177 22.69 17.53 12.70
N THR A 178 23.02 18.05 11.54
CA THR A 178 24.38 18.52 11.24
C THR A 178 24.58 19.74 12.15
N GLY A 179 24.88 19.45 13.41
CA GLY A 179 25.41 20.47 14.29
C GLY A 179 26.63 21.07 13.58
N PRO A 180 26.92 22.35 13.82
CA PRO A 180 28.03 23.00 13.15
C PRO A 180 29.28 22.12 13.28
N SER A 181 29.79 21.64 12.15
CA SER A 181 31.02 20.86 12.13
C SER A 181 32.09 21.68 12.79
N ILE A 182 32.41 21.33 14.04
CA ILE A 182 33.57 21.93 14.72
C ILE A 182 34.78 21.43 13.94
N VAL A 183 35.23 22.24 12.98
CA VAL A 183 36.50 22.04 12.35
C VAL A 183 37.52 22.17 13.48
N ARG A 184 37.93 21.04 14.04
CA ARG A 184 39.08 20.99 14.94
C ARG A 184 40.28 21.45 14.11
N LYS A 185 40.61 22.74 14.17
CA LYS A 185 41.89 23.24 13.73
C LYS A 185 42.92 22.45 14.51
N LYS A 186 43.64 21.56 13.84
CA LYS A 186 44.82 20.88 14.37
C LYS A 186 45.85 21.98 14.57
N PHE A 187 45.98 22.50 15.80
CA PHE A 187 47.08 23.36 16.17
C PHE A 187 48.35 22.51 16.13
N ILE A 188 49.09 22.63 15.05
CA ILE A 188 50.47 22.18 15.01
C ILE A 188 51.22 23.23 15.80
N ALA A 189 51.56 22.90 17.05
CA ALA A 189 52.47 23.75 17.86
C ALA A 189 53.87 23.65 17.25
N THR A 190 54.16 24.58 16.35
CA THR A 190 55.52 24.86 15.88
C THR A 190 56.09 25.93 16.82
N GLY A 191 56.45 25.50 18.02
CA GLY A 191 57.24 26.33 18.90
C GLY A 191 58.72 25.94 18.76
N PRO A 192 59.67 26.89 18.66
CA PRO A 192 61.07 26.56 18.67
C PRO A 192 61.47 26.09 20.06
N VAL A 193 62.04 24.87 20.14
CA VAL A 193 62.68 24.37 21.35
C VAL A 193 64.00 25.13 21.52
N SER A 194 64.01 26.11 22.40
CA SER A 194 65.24 26.75 22.84
C SER A 194 65.92 25.79 23.81
N VAL A 195 66.92 25.09 23.33
CA VAL A 195 67.85 24.35 24.20
C VAL A 195 68.85 25.34 24.70
N THR A 196 68.65 25.90 25.89
CA THR A 196 69.66 26.66 26.60
C THR A 196 70.54 25.67 27.35
N GLY A 197 71.69 25.37 26.77
CA GLY A 197 72.77 24.69 27.49
C GLY A 197 73.37 25.65 28.46
N ALA A 198 73.35 25.31 29.75
CA ALA A 198 74.28 25.93 30.74
C ALA A 198 75.26 24.86 31.17
N GLY A 199 76.48 25.07 30.81
CA GLY A 199 77.59 24.34 31.35
C GLY A 199 77.95 24.78 32.77
N PHE A 200 78.48 23.86 33.44
CA PHE A 200 79.62 23.80 34.40
C PHE A 200 79.55 22.52 35.15
#